data_532e411cd5ec24b437e3bc21c0956d8f
#
_entry.id   532e411cd5ec24b437e3bc21c0956d8f
#
_cell.length_a   1.000
_cell.length_b   1.000
_cell.length_c   1.000
_cell.angle_alpha   90.00
_cell.angle_beta   90.00
_cell.angle_gamma   90.00
#
_symmetry.space_group_name_H-M   'P 1'
#
loop_
_entity.id
_entity.type
_entity.pdbx_description
1 polymer ?
#
loop_
_entity_poly.entity_id
_entity_poly.type
_entity_poly.pdbx_seq_one_letter_code
_entity_poly.pdbx_strand_id
1 'polypeptide(L)'
;FKYAFDTKTGAYVRTGMLDEKGKDTGIDPFQGSFPHLIDVGVMGHCIHGKTGLCAKAGIECYQNGMYQEATNMSVEDFREIVKQCEGKTNQLALGGRGDPDQHEKFAELLEISRAHNLVPNFTTSGYGMTENIAKLCKKYCGAVAVSWYRSRYTLNAIKKLLNAGVKTNIHYVLGKNSIDEAIERLRNDDFPSGINAVIFLLHKPVGQGTVSNMLSPEDPKLSLFFEQVEKRHKFLIG
;
A
#
# COMPACT_ATOMS: atom_id res chain seq x y z
N PHE A 1 -13.68 -2.54 -21.78
CA PHE A 1 -13.78 -3.22 -20.48
C PHE A 1 -14.85 -2.57 -19.60
N LYS A 2 -15.34 -3.32 -18.62
CA LYS A 2 -16.28 -2.79 -17.62
C LYS A 2 -15.61 -2.80 -16.27
N TYR A 3 -15.78 -1.73 -15.51
CA TYR A 3 -15.37 -1.69 -14.12
C TYR A 3 -16.49 -1.12 -13.24
N ALA A 4 -16.49 -1.50 -11.99
CA ALA A 4 -17.30 -0.91 -10.95
C ALA A 4 -16.38 -0.42 -9.82
N PHE A 5 -16.59 0.80 -9.38
CA PHE A 5 -15.84 1.42 -8.29
C PHE A 5 -16.82 2.00 -7.27
N ASP A 6 -16.66 1.58 -6.02
CA ASP A 6 -17.41 2.15 -4.91
C ASP A 6 -16.63 3.32 -4.30
N THR A 7 -17.09 4.53 -4.54
CA THR A 7 -16.46 5.76 -4.03
C THR A 7 -16.46 5.88 -2.50
N LYS A 8 -17.33 5.13 -1.80
CA LYS A 8 -17.35 5.12 -0.32
C LYS A 8 -16.27 4.22 0.25
N THR A 9 -16.19 2.99 -0.25
CA THR A 9 -15.33 1.95 0.32
C THR A 9 -14.01 1.77 -0.41
N GLY A 10 -13.86 2.36 -1.61
CA GLY A 10 -12.72 2.13 -2.49
C GLY A 10 -12.69 0.73 -3.12
N ALA A 11 -13.79 -0.04 -3.01
CA ALA A 11 -13.86 -1.35 -3.65
C ALA A 11 -13.85 -1.18 -5.18
N TYR A 12 -13.02 -1.95 -5.84
CA TYR A 12 -12.81 -1.88 -7.28
C TYR A 12 -12.87 -3.28 -7.87
N VAL A 13 -13.74 -3.45 -8.85
CA VAL A 13 -13.86 -4.70 -9.63
C VAL A 13 -13.76 -4.36 -11.10
N ARG A 14 -13.02 -5.15 -11.84
CA ARG A 14 -12.81 -4.99 -13.26
C ARG A 14 -12.89 -6.33 -13.98
N THR A 15 -13.51 -6.34 -15.15
CA THR A 15 -13.54 -7.50 -16.04
C THR A 15 -12.76 -7.18 -17.31
N GLY A 16 -12.13 -8.21 -17.93
CA GLY A 16 -11.56 -8.11 -19.26
C GLY A 16 -12.61 -7.76 -20.32
N MET A 17 -12.16 -7.48 -21.54
CA MET A 17 -13.07 -7.37 -22.67
C MET A 17 -13.57 -8.76 -23.04
N LEU A 18 -14.87 -8.95 -22.93
CA LEU A 18 -15.52 -10.17 -23.37
C LEU A 18 -16.06 -9.98 -24.80
N ASP A 19 -15.99 -10.99 -25.62
CA ASP A 19 -16.63 -11.05 -26.93
C ASP A 19 -18.16 -11.22 -26.77
N GLU A 20 -18.89 -11.25 -27.87
CA GLU A 20 -20.35 -11.44 -27.90
C GLU A 20 -20.80 -12.76 -27.26
N LYS A 21 -19.90 -13.74 -27.15
CA LYS A 21 -20.14 -15.06 -26.54
C LYS A 21 -19.73 -15.11 -25.07
N GLY A 22 -19.24 -13.98 -24.51
CA GLY A 22 -18.77 -13.88 -23.13
C GLY A 22 -17.37 -14.47 -22.89
N LYS A 23 -16.62 -14.73 -23.95
CA LYS A 23 -15.23 -15.22 -23.86
C LYS A 23 -14.26 -14.04 -23.78
N ASP A 24 -13.22 -14.16 -22.94
CA ASP A 24 -12.15 -13.16 -22.84
C ASP A 24 -11.43 -13.01 -24.19
N THR A 25 -11.37 -11.78 -24.69
CA THR A 25 -10.70 -11.44 -25.95
C THR A 25 -9.18 -11.42 -25.84
N GLY A 26 -8.61 -11.48 -24.65
CA GLY A 26 -7.19 -11.28 -24.39
C GLY A 26 -6.71 -9.84 -24.62
N ILE A 27 -7.60 -8.90 -24.93
CA ILE A 27 -7.27 -7.48 -25.07
C ILE A 27 -7.10 -6.88 -23.68
N ASP A 28 -5.94 -6.23 -23.45
CA ASP A 28 -5.67 -5.57 -22.18
C ASP A 28 -6.69 -4.46 -21.89
N PRO A 29 -7.52 -4.60 -20.85
CA PRO A 29 -8.50 -3.60 -20.48
C PRO A 29 -7.90 -2.37 -19.82
N PHE A 30 -6.58 -2.31 -19.63
CA PHE A 30 -5.89 -1.24 -18.90
C PHE A 30 -5.61 0.02 -19.73
N GLN A 31 -5.86 0.00 -21.02
CA GLN A 31 -5.71 1.17 -21.88
C GLN A 31 -6.91 2.12 -21.70
N GLY A 32 -6.84 2.92 -20.65
CA GLY A 32 -7.73 4.05 -20.44
C GLY A 32 -7.09 5.37 -20.88
N SER A 33 -7.91 6.38 -21.13
CA SER A 33 -7.44 7.74 -21.45
C SER A 33 -6.76 8.43 -20.25
N PHE A 34 -6.98 7.93 -19.04
CA PHE A 34 -6.42 8.44 -17.80
C PHE A 34 -6.31 7.34 -16.73
N PRO A 35 -5.31 7.37 -15.84
CA PRO A 35 -5.15 6.35 -14.80
C PRO A 35 -6.29 6.35 -13.79
N HIS A 36 -6.79 5.16 -13.41
CA HIS A 36 -7.80 5.03 -12.36
C HIS A 36 -7.24 5.19 -10.95
N LEU A 37 -5.93 5.00 -10.78
CA LEU A 37 -5.19 5.23 -9.56
C LEU A 37 -3.92 6.00 -9.90
N ILE A 38 -3.59 7.00 -9.09
CA ILE A 38 -2.36 7.81 -9.20
C ILE A 38 -1.62 7.76 -7.88
N ASP A 39 -0.32 7.47 -7.95
CA ASP A 39 0.60 7.63 -6.83
C ASP A 39 1.02 9.10 -6.70
N VAL A 40 0.83 9.67 -5.52
CA VAL A 40 1.20 11.05 -5.22
C VAL A 40 2.21 11.08 -4.07
N GLY A 41 3.43 11.53 -4.37
CA GLY A 41 4.51 11.65 -3.38
C GLY A 41 4.35 12.89 -2.52
N VAL A 42 3.55 12.82 -1.45
CA VAL A 42 3.30 13.95 -0.54
C VAL A 42 4.44 14.19 0.46
N MET A 43 5.25 13.14 0.74
CA MET A 43 6.36 13.21 1.69
C MET A 43 7.69 13.45 0.99
N GLY A 44 8.37 14.56 1.32
CA GLY A 44 9.69 14.91 0.81
C GLY A 44 10.85 14.37 1.66
N HIS A 45 10.59 13.99 2.91
CA HIS A 45 11.58 13.45 3.85
C HIS A 45 11.01 12.30 4.69
N CYS A 46 11.90 11.55 5.35
CA CYS A 46 11.53 10.42 6.19
C CYS A 46 12.09 10.56 7.61
N ILE A 47 11.20 10.66 8.60
CA ILE A 47 11.59 10.71 10.01
C ILE A 47 12.30 9.41 10.43
N HIS A 48 11.83 8.26 9.94
CA HIS A 48 12.39 6.94 10.27
C HIS A 48 13.78 6.74 9.68
N GLY A 49 14.05 7.31 8.52
CA GLY A 49 15.37 7.30 7.92
C GLY A 49 16.41 7.95 8.83
N LYS A 50 16.12 9.14 9.32
CA LYS A 50 17.00 9.89 10.25
C LYS A 50 17.28 9.15 11.56
N THR A 51 16.28 8.47 12.13
CA THR A 51 16.42 7.74 13.40
C THR A 51 17.05 6.34 13.25
N GLY A 52 17.26 5.89 12.02
CA GLY A 52 17.71 4.54 11.70
C GLY A 52 16.71 3.44 12.08
N LEU A 53 15.44 3.78 12.30
CA LEU A 53 14.41 2.84 12.77
C LEU A 53 14.20 1.68 11.78
N CYS A 54 14.12 2.00 10.48
CA CYS A 54 13.97 0.99 9.42
C CYS A 54 15.20 0.10 9.31
N ALA A 55 16.41 0.67 9.36
CA ALA A 55 17.64 -0.10 9.30
C ALA A 55 17.78 -1.07 10.48
N LYS A 56 17.38 -0.65 11.69
CA LYS A 56 17.33 -1.53 12.88
C LYS A 56 16.33 -2.67 12.74
N ALA A 57 15.28 -2.49 11.94
CA ALA A 57 14.28 -3.51 11.61
C ALA A 57 14.72 -4.39 10.41
N GLY A 58 15.91 -4.21 9.86
CA GLY A 58 16.42 -4.92 8.69
C GLY A 58 15.72 -4.54 7.37
N ILE A 59 15.15 -3.33 7.31
CA ILE A 59 14.42 -2.86 6.13
C ILE A 59 15.36 -2.12 5.19
N GLU A 60 15.43 -2.57 3.95
CA GLU A 60 16.13 -1.95 2.85
C GLU A 60 15.19 -0.97 2.13
N CYS A 61 15.37 0.34 2.37
CA CYS A 61 14.47 1.37 1.88
C CYS A 61 14.69 1.67 0.38
N TYR A 62 13.72 1.38 -0.46
CA TYR A 62 13.79 1.67 -1.90
C TYR A 62 13.73 3.17 -2.23
N GLN A 63 13.18 4.01 -1.34
CA GLN A 63 13.07 5.47 -1.52
C GLN A 63 14.32 6.25 -1.09
N ASN A 64 15.32 5.57 -0.55
CA ASN A 64 16.56 6.19 -0.07
C ASN A 64 16.34 7.30 0.98
N GLY A 65 15.30 7.13 1.80
CA GLY A 65 14.80 8.15 2.74
C GLY A 65 15.79 8.58 3.82
N MET A 66 16.91 7.85 4.01
CA MET A 66 17.97 8.21 4.96
C MET A 66 18.86 9.37 4.46
N TYR A 67 18.98 9.54 3.15
CA TYR A 67 20.00 10.40 2.55
C TYR A 67 19.43 11.61 1.81
N GLN A 68 18.13 11.66 1.60
CA GLN A 68 17.50 12.73 0.83
C GLN A 68 16.44 13.44 1.66
N GLU A 69 16.55 14.77 1.71
CA GLU A 69 15.57 15.64 2.35
C GLU A 69 15.04 16.65 1.35
N ALA A 70 13.74 16.75 1.30
CA ALA A 70 13.03 17.84 0.65
C ALA A 70 11.85 18.25 1.55
N THR A 71 11.25 19.37 1.26
CA THR A 71 9.99 19.78 1.89
C THR A 71 8.88 18.83 1.49
N ASN A 72 7.93 18.62 2.38
CA ASN A 72 6.69 17.94 2.03
C ASN A 72 5.93 18.76 0.98
N MET A 73 5.07 18.11 0.22
CA MET A 73 4.22 18.77 -0.78
C MET A 73 3.32 19.81 -0.11
N SER A 74 3.21 21.00 -0.68
CA SER A 74 2.27 22.00 -0.17
C SER A 74 0.82 21.56 -0.41
N VAL A 75 -0.11 22.09 0.40
CA VAL A 75 -1.54 21.84 0.20
C VAL A 75 -2.01 22.40 -1.13
N GLU A 76 -1.44 23.51 -1.56
CA GLU A 76 -1.73 24.19 -2.83
C GLU A 76 -1.35 23.31 -4.02
N ASP A 77 -0.13 22.77 -4.05
CA ASP A 77 0.32 21.87 -5.10
C ASP A 77 -0.51 20.58 -5.14
N PHE A 78 -0.80 20.02 -3.95
CA PHE A 78 -1.67 18.84 -3.86
C PHE A 78 -3.06 19.11 -4.43
N ARG A 79 -3.64 20.27 -4.13
CA ARG A 79 -4.96 20.68 -4.65
C ARG A 79 -4.97 20.79 -6.17
N GLU A 80 -3.91 21.32 -6.78
CA GLU A 80 -3.79 21.41 -8.23
C GLU A 80 -3.70 20.03 -8.89
N ILE A 81 -2.97 19.08 -8.29
CA ILE A 81 -2.94 17.68 -8.77
C ILE A 81 -4.33 17.06 -8.68
N VAL A 82 -5.01 17.21 -7.55
CA VAL A 82 -6.33 16.62 -7.30
C VAL A 82 -7.38 17.15 -8.27
N LYS A 83 -7.39 18.46 -8.56
CA LYS A 83 -8.27 19.07 -9.57
C LYS A 83 -8.09 18.45 -10.96
N GLN A 84 -6.85 18.16 -11.37
CA GLN A 84 -6.57 17.54 -12.67
C GLN A 84 -7.06 16.09 -12.74
N CYS A 85 -7.20 15.42 -11.60
CA CYS A 85 -7.65 14.04 -11.46
C CYS A 85 -9.18 13.92 -11.38
N GLU A 86 -9.87 14.99 -11.01
CA GLU A 86 -11.32 14.99 -10.77
C GLU A 86 -12.11 14.50 -12.00
N GLY A 87 -13.02 13.57 -11.78
CA GLY A 87 -13.82 12.96 -12.84
C GLY A 87 -13.07 11.99 -13.76
N LYS A 88 -11.78 11.78 -13.57
CA LYS A 88 -10.91 10.92 -14.40
C LYS A 88 -10.27 9.78 -13.61
N THR A 89 -9.89 10.04 -12.36
CA THR A 89 -9.23 9.09 -11.46
C THR A 89 -10.20 8.68 -10.36
N ASN A 90 -10.08 7.45 -9.88
CA ASN A 90 -10.89 6.93 -8.79
C ASN A 90 -10.18 7.01 -7.44
N GLN A 91 -8.87 6.79 -7.41
CA GLN A 91 -8.09 6.60 -6.20
C GLN A 91 -6.76 7.36 -6.25
N LEU A 92 -6.33 7.84 -5.09
CA LEU A 92 -4.99 8.35 -4.86
C LEU A 92 -4.26 7.42 -3.90
N ALA A 93 -3.04 7.01 -4.25
CA ALA A 93 -2.11 6.36 -3.34
C ALA A 93 -1.14 7.43 -2.83
N LEU A 94 -1.33 7.89 -1.59
CA LEU A 94 -0.45 8.86 -0.97
C LEU A 94 0.84 8.17 -0.52
N GLY A 95 1.98 8.76 -0.84
CA GLY A 95 3.27 8.16 -0.59
C GLY A 95 4.39 9.20 -0.49
N GLY A 96 5.58 8.83 -0.95
CA GLY A 96 6.79 9.63 -0.94
C GLY A 96 7.90 8.99 -0.12
N ARG A 97 8.84 9.81 0.36
CA ARG A 97 10.01 9.31 1.12
C ARG A 97 9.72 8.91 2.56
N GLY A 98 8.55 9.23 3.09
CA GLY A 98 8.14 8.91 4.46
C GLY A 98 6.71 8.41 4.53
N ASP A 99 6.23 8.20 5.73
CA ASP A 99 4.85 7.79 5.98
C ASP A 99 3.90 9.00 5.81
N PRO A 100 2.89 8.93 4.93
CA PRO A 100 1.97 10.05 4.68
C PRO A 100 1.22 10.55 5.91
N ASP A 101 0.94 9.68 6.88
CA ASP A 101 0.30 10.04 8.15
C ASP A 101 1.19 10.90 9.07
N GLN A 102 2.45 11.12 8.69
CA GLN A 102 3.37 12.06 9.34
C GLN A 102 3.42 13.44 8.66
N HIS A 103 2.63 13.64 7.60
CA HIS A 103 2.52 14.95 6.95
C HIS A 103 1.80 15.94 7.86
N GLU A 104 2.34 17.15 8.02
CA GLU A 104 1.81 18.19 8.90
C GLU A 104 0.37 18.60 8.57
N LYS A 105 -0.05 18.39 7.33
CA LYS A 105 -1.40 18.68 6.82
C LYS A 105 -2.17 17.41 6.42
N PHE A 106 -1.82 16.26 6.97
CA PHE A 106 -2.40 14.97 6.57
C PHE A 106 -3.93 14.98 6.51
N ALA A 107 -4.61 15.49 7.54
CA ALA A 107 -6.07 15.56 7.57
C ALA A 107 -6.63 16.38 6.40
N GLU A 108 -6.01 17.51 6.08
CA GLU A 108 -6.43 18.42 5.01
C GLU A 108 -6.24 17.74 3.62
N LEU A 109 -5.15 16.99 3.41
CA LEU A 109 -4.93 16.24 2.17
C LEU A 109 -6.03 15.18 1.95
N LEU A 110 -6.44 14.49 3.03
CA LEU A 110 -7.54 13.52 2.95
C LEU A 110 -8.89 14.20 2.63
N GLU A 111 -9.16 15.34 3.24
CA GLU A 111 -10.38 16.13 2.99
C GLU A 111 -10.45 16.62 1.55
N ILE A 112 -9.36 17.19 1.03
CA ILE A 112 -9.26 17.64 -0.36
C ILE A 112 -9.52 16.49 -1.32
N SER A 113 -8.91 15.33 -1.09
CA SER A 113 -9.13 14.15 -1.93
C SER A 113 -10.62 13.81 -2.03
N ARG A 114 -11.30 13.74 -0.89
CA ARG A 114 -12.73 13.40 -0.86
C ARG A 114 -13.64 14.49 -1.41
N ALA A 115 -13.29 15.76 -1.23
CA ALA A 115 -14.03 16.88 -1.81
C ALA A 115 -14.08 16.82 -3.35
N HIS A 116 -13.07 16.20 -3.96
CA HIS A 116 -12.98 15.97 -5.41
C HIS A 116 -13.38 14.54 -5.84
N ASN A 117 -14.11 13.81 -4.99
CA ASN A 117 -14.59 12.45 -5.24
C ASN A 117 -13.47 11.39 -5.47
N LEU A 118 -12.26 11.65 -5.02
CA LEU A 118 -11.15 10.71 -5.04
C LEU A 118 -11.03 9.96 -3.71
N VAL A 119 -10.73 8.67 -3.79
CA VAL A 119 -10.54 7.83 -2.59
C VAL A 119 -9.05 7.78 -2.24
N PRO A 120 -8.61 8.44 -1.14
CA PRO A 120 -7.23 8.35 -0.71
C PRO A 120 -6.95 7.01 -0.02
N ASN A 121 -5.80 6.44 -0.34
CA ASN A 121 -5.21 5.27 0.30
C ASN A 121 -3.74 5.59 0.58
N PHE A 122 -3.13 4.91 1.51
CA PHE A 122 -1.69 5.08 1.77
C PHE A 122 -1.09 3.86 2.45
N THR A 123 0.25 3.84 2.45
CA THR A 123 1.06 2.86 3.19
C THR A 123 1.83 3.58 4.29
N THR A 124 1.88 2.99 5.48
CA THR A 124 2.62 3.50 6.64
C THR A 124 3.47 2.39 7.26
N SER A 125 4.54 2.76 7.94
CA SER A 125 5.27 1.84 8.84
C SER A 125 4.45 1.55 10.11
N GLY A 126 3.50 2.41 10.41
CA GLY A 126 2.70 2.40 11.64
C GLY A 126 3.35 3.12 12.82
N TYR A 127 4.55 3.65 12.67
CA TYR A 127 5.20 4.43 13.73
C TYR A 127 4.45 5.75 13.96
N GLY A 128 4.11 6.03 15.22
CA GLY A 128 3.36 7.23 15.55
C GLY A 128 1.85 7.17 15.25
N MET A 129 1.32 6.06 14.77
CA MET A 129 -0.13 5.88 14.56
C MET A 129 -0.90 6.13 15.87
N THR A 130 -1.79 7.09 15.84
CA THR A 130 -2.67 7.43 16.97
C THR A 130 -4.12 7.01 16.70
N GLU A 131 -4.94 6.97 17.75
CA GLU A 131 -6.39 6.73 17.61
C GLU A 131 -7.06 7.81 16.74
N ASN A 132 -6.58 9.06 16.83
CA ASN A 132 -7.13 10.15 16.03
C ASN A 132 -6.79 9.97 14.54
N ILE A 133 -5.56 9.58 14.20
CA ILE A 133 -5.17 9.26 12.83
C ILE A 133 -6.01 8.08 12.32
N ALA A 134 -6.20 7.02 13.11
CA ALA A 134 -7.04 5.89 12.71
C ALA A 134 -8.50 6.29 12.45
N LYS A 135 -9.07 7.21 13.25
CA LYS A 135 -10.41 7.77 13.01
C LYS A 135 -10.48 8.59 11.72
N LEU A 136 -9.45 9.38 11.41
CA LEU A 136 -9.35 10.09 10.13
C LEU A 136 -9.30 9.11 8.95
N CYS A 137 -8.49 8.06 9.07
CA CYS A 137 -8.42 6.99 8.07
C CYS A 137 -9.80 6.35 7.85
N LYS A 138 -10.53 6.04 8.92
CA LYS A 138 -11.90 5.50 8.82
C LYS A 138 -12.85 6.43 8.08
N LYS A 139 -12.73 7.73 8.32
CA LYS A 139 -13.60 8.74 7.69
C LYS A 139 -13.31 8.93 6.20
N TYR A 140 -12.04 8.89 5.81
CA TYR A 140 -11.63 9.35 4.49
C TYR A 140 -11.01 8.27 3.60
N CYS A 141 -10.25 7.31 4.15
CA CYS A 141 -9.50 6.36 3.34
C CYS A 141 -10.37 5.18 2.85
N GLY A 142 -10.06 4.67 1.68
CA GLY A 142 -10.62 3.40 1.19
C GLY A 142 -9.98 2.22 1.90
N ALA A 143 -8.66 2.25 2.03
CA ALA A 143 -7.85 1.29 2.78
C ALA A 143 -6.56 1.93 3.29
N VAL A 144 -5.95 1.31 4.30
CA VAL A 144 -4.61 1.65 4.77
C VAL A 144 -3.77 0.38 4.79
N ALA A 145 -2.60 0.43 4.18
CA ALA A 145 -1.63 -0.64 4.26
C ALA A 145 -0.58 -0.34 5.33
N VAL A 146 -0.21 -1.36 6.11
CA VAL A 146 0.88 -1.25 7.09
C VAL A 146 2.03 -2.12 6.64
N SER A 147 3.23 -1.55 6.52
CA SER A 147 4.44 -2.28 6.16
C SER A 147 4.80 -3.28 7.24
N TRP A 148 5.07 -4.53 6.85
CA TRP A 148 5.33 -5.63 7.78
C TRP A 148 6.75 -5.55 8.36
N TYR A 149 6.96 -4.67 9.34
CA TYR A 149 8.26 -4.52 10.01
C TYR A 149 8.42 -5.39 11.26
N ARG A 150 7.42 -6.22 11.59
CA ARG A 150 7.43 -7.16 12.74
C ARG A 150 7.63 -6.46 14.09
N SER A 151 7.55 -5.15 14.11
CA SER A 151 7.80 -4.33 15.28
C SER A 151 6.52 -4.16 16.12
N ARG A 152 6.71 -3.81 17.39
CA ARG A 152 5.60 -3.52 18.30
C ARG A 152 4.73 -2.36 17.80
N TYR A 153 5.34 -1.34 17.20
CA TYR A 153 4.58 -0.20 16.66
C TYR A 153 3.75 -0.60 15.43
N THR A 154 4.26 -1.46 14.55
CA THR A 154 3.52 -2.03 13.42
C THR A 154 2.26 -2.76 13.89
N LEU A 155 2.41 -3.68 14.84
CA LEU A 155 1.28 -4.44 15.39
C LEU A 155 0.26 -3.54 16.10
N ASN A 156 0.74 -2.54 16.85
CA ASN A 156 -0.14 -1.55 17.50
C ASN A 156 -0.90 -0.70 16.48
N ALA A 157 -0.27 -0.29 15.38
CA ALA A 157 -0.93 0.46 14.31
C ALA A 157 -2.03 -0.38 13.64
N ILE A 158 -1.75 -1.63 13.28
CA ILE A 158 -2.75 -2.56 12.75
C ILE A 158 -3.94 -2.66 13.70
N LYS A 159 -3.69 -2.89 15.00
CA LYS A 159 -4.75 -2.98 16.01
C LYS A 159 -5.60 -1.71 16.09
N LYS A 160 -4.99 -0.52 16.07
CA LYS A 160 -5.72 0.76 16.10
C LYS A 160 -6.58 0.96 14.87
N LEU A 161 -6.04 0.67 13.69
CA LEU A 161 -6.78 0.77 12.43
C LEU A 161 -7.97 -0.19 12.41
N LEU A 162 -7.77 -1.46 12.80
CA LEU A 162 -8.84 -2.45 12.89
C LEU A 162 -9.92 -2.05 13.92
N ASN A 163 -9.53 -1.58 15.09
CA ASN A 163 -10.46 -1.09 16.12
C ASN A 163 -11.28 0.11 15.64
N ALA A 164 -10.71 0.97 14.80
CA ALA A 164 -11.43 2.07 14.16
C ALA A 164 -12.32 1.62 12.99
N GLY A 165 -12.26 0.34 12.59
CA GLY A 165 -13.00 -0.23 11.46
C GLY A 165 -12.45 0.19 10.11
N VAL A 166 -11.15 0.47 10.03
CA VAL A 166 -10.44 0.75 8.76
C VAL A 166 -10.16 -0.55 8.03
N LYS A 167 -10.42 -0.58 6.72
CA LYS A 167 -9.95 -1.67 5.85
C LYS A 167 -8.41 -1.66 5.86
N THR A 168 -7.82 -2.62 6.56
CA THR A 168 -6.38 -2.66 6.83
C THR A 168 -5.72 -3.78 6.06
N ASN A 169 -4.70 -3.44 5.28
CA ASN A 169 -3.87 -4.40 4.56
C ASN A 169 -2.46 -4.46 5.18
N ILE A 170 -1.75 -5.52 4.91
CA ILE A 170 -0.32 -5.64 5.19
C ILE A 170 0.44 -5.57 3.86
N HIS A 171 1.46 -4.72 3.77
CA HIS A 171 2.46 -4.77 2.72
C HIS A 171 3.67 -5.57 3.21
N TYR A 172 3.92 -6.69 2.58
CA TYR A 172 5.01 -7.61 2.89
C TYR A 172 6.05 -7.60 1.76
N VAL A 173 7.26 -7.11 2.06
CA VAL A 173 8.35 -7.15 1.07
C VAL A 173 8.92 -8.56 1.03
N LEU A 174 8.81 -9.20 -0.14
CA LEU A 174 9.24 -10.56 -0.41
C LEU A 174 10.61 -10.56 -1.07
N GLY A 175 11.60 -11.06 -0.36
CA GLY A 175 12.99 -11.22 -0.79
C GLY A 175 13.60 -12.49 -0.20
N LYS A 176 14.87 -12.78 -0.51
CA LYS A 176 15.56 -13.98 0.02
C LYS A 176 15.54 -14.05 1.55
N ASN A 177 15.61 -12.88 2.21
CA ASN A 177 15.67 -12.79 3.68
C ASN A 177 14.28 -12.94 4.34
N SER A 178 13.19 -12.98 3.57
CA SER A 178 11.82 -12.95 4.11
C SER A 178 10.90 -14.03 3.55
N ILE A 179 11.30 -14.74 2.48
CA ILE A 179 10.44 -15.73 1.83
C ILE A 179 10.11 -16.93 2.74
N ASP A 180 11.05 -17.39 3.55
CA ASP A 180 10.81 -18.51 4.47
C ASP A 180 9.74 -18.15 5.52
N GLU A 181 9.82 -16.94 6.09
CA GLU A 181 8.79 -16.44 7.01
C GLU A 181 7.44 -16.30 6.30
N ALA A 182 7.43 -15.79 5.06
CA ALA A 182 6.18 -15.66 4.29
C ALA A 182 5.50 -17.01 4.08
N ILE A 183 6.25 -18.04 3.69
CA ILE A 183 5.76 -19.41 3.51
C ILE A 183 5.17 -19.96 4.82
N GLU A 184 5.90 -19.79 5.93
CA GLU A 184 5.45 -20.27 7.24
C GLU A 184 4.18 -19.57 7.71
N ARG A 185 4.10 -18.23 7.58
CA ARG A 185 2.93 -17.46 7.96
C ARG A 185 1.69 -17.78 7.12
N LEU A 186 1.86 -17.98 5.82
CA LEU A 186 0.77 -18.43 4.95
C LEU A 186 0.29 -19.84 5.33
N ARG A 187 1.23 -20.76 5.61
CA ARG A 187 0.91 -22.13 6.02
C ARG A 187 0.08 -22.18 7.29
N ASN A 188 0.33 -21.28 8.22
CA ASN A 188 -0.29 -21.25 9.54
C ASN A 188 -1.43 -20.22 9.67
N ASP A 189 -1.75 -19.44 8.61
CA ASP A 189 -2.61 -18.25 8.67
C ASP A 189 -2.19 -17.28 9.80
N ASP A 190 -0.88 -17.12 10.04
CA ASP A 190 -0.31 -16.37 11.16
C ASP A 190 -0.04 -14.90 10.80
N PHE A 191 -1.09 -14.20 10.39
CA PHE A 191 -1.15 -12.74 10.32
C PHE A 191 -2.21 -12.21 11.28
N PRO A 192 -2.14 -10.92 11.70
CA PRO A 192 -3.12 -10.35 12.61
C PRO A 192 -4.56 -10.58 12.16
N SER A 193 -5.40 -11.08 13.06
CA SER A 193 -6.80 -11.36 12.75
C SER A 193 -7.57 -10.09 12.39
N GLY A 194 -8.45 -10.17 11.40
CA GLY A 194 -9.30 -9.06 10.94
C GLY A 194 -8.68 -8.18 9.86
N ILE A 195 -7.45 -8.44 9.42
CA ILE A 195 -6.90 -7.75 8.24
C ILE A 195 -7.69 -8.12 6.99
N ASN A 196 -7.72 -7.20 6.04
CA ASN A 196 -8.41 -7.41 4.77
C ASN A 196 -7.54 -8.21 3.78
N ALA A 197 -6.26 -7.85 3.65
CA ALA A 197 -5.35 -8.50 2.71
C ALA A 197 -3.89 -8.46 3.18
N VAL A 198 -3.10 -9.40 2.65
CA VAL A 198 -1.63 -9.33 2.64
C VAL A 198 -1.20 -9.16 1.19
N ILE A 199 -0.50 -8.07 0.89
CA ILE A 199 0.03 -7.73 -0.42
C ILE A 199 1.53 -8.02 -0.41
N PHE A 200 1.95 -9.01 -1.19
CA PHE A 200 3.35 -9.38 -1.32
C PHE A 200 4.02 -8.55 -2.42
N LEU A 201 5.00 -7.77 -2.04
CA LEU A 201 5.76 -6.89 -2.93
C LEU A 201 7.16 -7.46 -3.13
N LEU A 202 7.53 -7.81 -4.36
CA LEU A 202 8.88 -8.29 -4.64
C LEU A 202 9.92 -7.23 -4.27
N HIS A 203 10.96 -7.67 -3.56
CA HIS A 203 12.10 -6.82 -3.23
C HIS A 203 12.74 -6.26 -4.51
N LYS A 204 13.00 -4.94 -4.51
CA LYS A 204 13.64 -4.21 -5.61
C LYS A 204 15.03 -3.75 -5.18
N PRO A 205 16.09 -4.03 -5.96
CA PRO A 205 17.46 -3.60 -5.67
C PRO A 205 17.66 -2.13 -6.07
N VAL A 206 16.85 -1.24 -5.52
CA VAL A 206 16.90 0.21 -5.74
C VAL A 206 16.96 0.95 -4.40
N GLY A 207 17.47 2.17 -4.40
CA GLY A 207 17.69 2.91 -3.17
C GLY A 207 18.73 2.20 -2.30
N GLN A 208 18.30 1.69 -1.16
CA GLN A 208 19.13 0.88 -0.24
C GLN A 208 18.94 -0.64 -0.45
N GLY A 209 18.07 -1.03 -1.38
CA GLY A 209 17.83 -2.43 -1.69
C GLY A 209 19.05 -3.09 -2.30
N THR A 210 19.40 -4.27 -1.79
CA THR A 210 20.58 -5.04 -2.24
C THR A 210 20.20 -6.11 -3.26
N VAL A 211 21.06 -6.34 -4.25
CA VAL A 211 20.91 -7.43 -5.23
C VAL A 211 20.93 -8.79 -4.52
N SER A 212 21.66 -8.90 -3.42
CA SER A 212 21.75 -10.15 -2.65
C SER A 212 20.42 -10.62 -2.06
N ASN A 213 19.47 -9.70 -1.84
CA ASN A 213 18.14 -10.00 -1.31
C ASN A 213 17.09 -10.25 -2.42
N MET A 214 17.47 -10.13 -3.69
CA MET A 214 16.55 -10.46 -4.80
C MET A 214 16.29 -11.96 -4.88
N LEU A 215 15.03 -12.32 -5.10
CA LEU A 215 14.64 -13.67 -5.50
C LEU A 215 14.90 -13.85 -7.02
N SER A 216 15.54 -14.95 -7.39
CA SER A 216 15.58 -15.39 -8.78
C SER A 216 14.23 -16.00 -9.18
N PRO A 217 13.78 -15.83 -10.43
CA PRO A 217 12.59 -16.55 -10.92
C PRO A 217 12.69 -18.08 -10.79
N GLU A 218 13.91 -18.61 -10.77
CA GLU A 218 14.20 -20.05 -10.64
C GLU A 218 14.36 -20.50 -9.17
N ASP A 219 14.19 -19.60 -8.21
CA ASP A 219 14.33 -19.96 -6.78
C ASP A 219 13.24 -20.98 -6.40
N PRO A 220 13.61 -22.18 -5.94
CA PRO A 220 12.63 -23.24 -5.62
C PRO A 220 11.66 -22.82 -4.50
N LYS A 221 12.03 -21.86 -3.66
CA LYS A 221 11.14 -21.32 -2.61
C LYS A 221 9.95 -20.56 -3.20
N LEU A 222 10.06 -20.01 -4.43
CA LEU A 222 8.92 -19.36 -5.08
C LEU A 222 7.81 -20.37 -5.36
N SER A 223 8.14 -21.58 -5.84
CA SER A 223 7.13 -22.63 -6.04
C SER A 223 6.43 -22.97 -4.72
N LEU A 224 7.20 -23.17 -3.64
CA LEU A 224 6.63 -23.41 -2.31
C LEU A 224 5.77 -22.25 -1.79
N PHE A 225 6.18 -21.03 -2.07
CA PHE A 225 5.40 -19.82 -1.73
C PHE A 225 4.07 -19.81 -2.48
N PHE A 226 4.07 -20.01 -3.79
CA PHE A 226 2.84 -20.03 -4.59
C PHE A 226 1.91 -21.18 -4.22
N GLU A 227 2.43 -22.37 -3.88
CA GLU A 227 1.62 -23.45 -3.31
C GLU A 227 0.85 -23.03 -2.04
N GLN A 228 1.42 -22.13 -1.23
CA GLN A 228 0.69 -21.61 -0.07
C GLN A 228 -0.32 -20.53 -0.48
N VAL A 229 0.02 -19.67 -1.44
CA VAL A 229 -0.87 -18.59 -1.95
C VAL A 229 -2.16 -19.18 -2.54
N GLU A 230 -2.10 -20.32 -3.20
CA GLU A 230 -3.27 -21.00 -3.80
C GLU A 230 -4.25 -21.59 -2.77
N LYS A 231 -3.85 -21.70 -1.51
CA LYS A 231 -4.73 -22.19 -0.45
C LYS A 231 -5.75 -21.15 -0.03
N ARG A 232 -6.82 -21.60 0.62
CA ARG A 232 -7.80 -20.69 1.21
C ARG A 232 -7.25 -20.09 2.50
N HIS A 233 -7.22 -18.77 2.56
CA HIS A 233 -6.80 -18.00 3.73
C HIS A 233 -7.95 -17.23 4.38
N LYS A 234 -7.73 -16.76 5.61
CA LYS A 234 -8.67 -15.88 6.36
C LYS A 234 -8.64 -14.43 5.88
N PHE A 235 -7.75 -14.10 4.95
CA PHE A 235 -7.53 -12.77 4.36
C PHE A 235 -7.31 -12.93 2.86
N LEU A 236 -7.43 -11.84 2.12
CA LEU A 236 -7.10 -11.80 0.69
C LEU A 236 -5.58 -11.76 0.49
N ILE A 237 -5.11 -12.29 -0.63
CA ILE A 237 -3.70 -12.23 -1.04
C ILE A 237 -3.62 -11.43 -2.35
N GLY A 238 -2.64 -10.54 -2.45
CA GLY A 238 -2.35 -9.75 -3.63
C GLY A 238 -0.84 -9.62 -3.86
#